data_af99e67f03b57ffc872d1f5b77c34428
#
_entry.id   af99e67f03b57ffc872d1f5b77c34428
#
_cell.length_a   1.000
_cell.length_b   1.000
_cell.length_c   1.000
_cell.angle_alpha   90.00
_cell.angle_beta   90.00
_cell.angle_gamma   90.00
#
_symmetry.space_group_name_H-M   'P 1'
#
loop_
_entity.id
_entity.type
_entity.pdbx_description
1 polymer ?
#
loop_
_entity_poly.entity_id
_entity_poly.type
_entity_poly.pdbx_seq_one_letter_code
_entity_poly.pdbx_strand_id
1 'polypeptide(L)'
;MSFKTTLTLAAAATAIGLSGAALADSHGDDHGDYADKALFIVTSDSLQTQGMAMILANAMREQGTSLDILLCDAAGELGVEGYESETELGPRGIKPEGLMQMMMGEGASVNVCAIFLPNTEYDEEDLREGVGVAAPGPIAEMMRDPNIPTFSF
;
A
#
# COMPACT_ATOMS: atom_id res chain seq x y z
N MET A 1 15.40 -48.29 -82.79
CA MET A 1 14.78 -48.58 -81.50
C MET A 1 15.63 -47.88 -80.41
N SER A 2 15.19 -46.80 -79.86
CA SER A 2 16.00 -45.92 -79.03
C SER A 2 15.54 -46.04 -77.56
N PHE A 3 16.45 -46.51 -76.71
CA PHE A 3 16.23 -46.56 -75.28
C PHE A 3 16.75 -45.27 -74.67
N LYS A 4 15.84 -44.47 -74.15
CA LYS A 4 16.18 -43.30 -73.34
C LYS A 4 16.25 -43.73 -71.87
N THR A 5 17.41 -43.68 -71.32
CA THR A 5 17.67 -43.89 -69.90
C THR A 5 17.47 -42.55 -69.19
N THR A 6 16.49 -42.48 -68.34
CA THR A 6 16.22 -41.29 -67.52
C THR A 6 16.97 -41.41 -66.19
N LEU A 7 17.92 -40.52 -65.98
CA LEU A 7 18.70 -40.43 -64.72
C LEU A 7 17.92 -39.55 -63.75
N THR A 8 17.46 -40.17 -62.63
CA THR A 8 16.76 -39.45 -61.56
C THR A 8 17.79 -38.97 -60.54
N LEU A 9 17.93 -37.66 -60.45
CA LEU A 9 18.78 -37.00 -59.48
C LEU A 9 17.96 -36.82 -58.19
N ALA A 10 18.34 -37.52 -57.07
CA ALA A 10 17.76 -37.33 -55.77
C ALA A 10 18.46 -36.14 -55.08
N ALA A 11 17.78 -35.06 -54.91
CA ALA A 11 18.23 -33.94 -54.13
C ALA A 11 17.86 -34.19 -52.63
N ALA A 12 18.84 -34.43 -51.81
CA ALA A 12 18.65 -34.43 -50.37
C ALA A 12 18.62 -33.02 -49.83
N ALA A 13 17.45 -32.57 -49.44
CA ALA A 13 17.27 -31.30 -48.73
C ALA A 13 17.53 -31.50 -47.25
N THR A 14 18.65 -31.01 -46.76
CA THR A 14 18.99 -30.95 -45.34
C THR A 14 18.23 -29.74 -44.76
N ALA A 15 17.13 -29.98 -44.04
CA ALA A 15 16.42 -28.96 -43.27
C ALA A 15 17.21 -28.69 -41.99
N ILE A 16 17.91 -27.55 -41.93
CA ILE A 16 18.49 -27.00 -40.71
C ILE A 16 17.31 -26.35 -39.92
N GLY A 17 16.82 -27.09 -38.90
CA GLY A 17 15.88 -26.56 -37.96
C GLY A 17 16.55 -25.50 -37.09
N LEU A 18 16.29 -24.22 -37.35
CA LEU A 18 16.52 -23.17 -36.35
C LEU A 18 15.48 -23.35 -35.27
N SER A 19 15.88 -24.02 -34.17
CA SER A 19 15.13 -23.94 -32.91
C SER A 19 15.32 -22.53 -32.36
N GLY A 20 14.41 -21.62 -32.68
CA GLY A 20 14.26 -20.35 -32.01
C GLY A 20 13.85 -20.66 -30.56
N ALA A 21 14.81 -20.62 -29.65
CA ALA A 21 14.47 -20.45 -28.23
C ALA A 21 13.76 -19.13 -28.09
N ALA A 22 12.44 -19.17 -28.01
CA ALA A 22 11.66 -18.06 -27.50
C ALA A 22 12.14 -17.86 -26.05
N LEU A 23 12.96 -16.84 -25.84
CA LEU A 23 13.15 -16.26 -24.53
C LEU A 23 11.78 -15.71 -24.14
N ALA A 24 11.00 -16.52 -23.43
CA ALA A 24 9.89 -16.02 -22.64
C ALA A 24 10.55 -15.09 -21.63
N ASP A 25 10.45 -13.80 -21.90
CA ASP A 25 10.69 -12.73 -20.94
C ASP A 25 9.59 -12.91 -19.90
N SER A 26 9.84 -13.81 -18.93
CA SER A 26 9.09 -13.84 -17.72
C SER A 26 9.48 -12.56 -16.96
N HIS A 27 8.79 -11.45 -17.23
CA HIS A 27 8.59 -10.47 -16.22
C HIS A 27 7.83 -11.22 -15.10
N GLY A 28 8.58 -11.97 -14.30
CA GLY A 28 8.16 -12.29 -12.97
C GLY A 28 7.94 -10.93 -12.31
N ASP A 29 6.71 -10.62 -11.96
CA ASP A 29 6.43 -9.64 -10.94
C ASP A 29 7.24 -10.13 -9.73
N ASP A 30 8.44 -9.60 -9.59
CA ASP A 30 9.24 -9.72 -8.39
C ASP A 30 8.52 -8.84 -7.36
N HIS A 31 7.37 -9.33 -6.89
CA HIS A 31 6.80 -8.89 -5.64
C HIS A 31 7.83 -9.32 -4.61
N GLY A 32 8.83 -8.46 -4.42
CA GLY A 32 9.74 -8.59 -3.30
C GLY A 32 8.90 -8.94 -2.09
N ASP A 33 9.48 -9.68 -1.15
CA ASP A 33 8.84 -10.18 0.09
C ASP A 33 8.41 -8.99 0.96
N TYR A 34 7.47 -8.16 0.43
CA TYR A 34 6.92 -6.99 1.09
C TYR A 34 5.86 -7.43 2.09
N ALA A 35 5.77 -6.71 3.18
CA ALA A 35 4.77 -6.99 4.19
C ALA A 35 3.36 -6.77 3.63
N ASP A 36 2.49 -7.78 3.79
CA ASP A 36 1.08 -7.71 3.39
C ASP A 36 0.29 -6.68 4.21
N LYS A 37 0.80 -6.33 5.39
CA LYS A 37 0.16 -5.43 6.35
C LYS A 37 1.19 -4.54 7.03
N ALA A 38 0.82 -3.31 7.37
CA ALA A 38 1.66 -2.38 8.13
C ALA A 38 0.85 -1.57 9.13
N LEU A 39 1.47 -1.23 10.26
CA LEU A 39 0.93 -0.34 11.29
C LEU A 39 1.63 1.01 11.24
N PHE A 40 0.86 2.08 11.05
CA PHE A 40 1.31 3.46 11.13
C PHE A 40 0.80 4.10 12.41
N ILE A 41 1.70 4.56 13.27
CA ILE A 41 1.37 5.29 14.50
C ILE A 41 1.71 6.76 14.27
N VAL A 42 0.72 7.63 14.31
CA VAL A 42 0.88 9.06 14.10
C VAL A 42 0.53 9.80 15.38
N THR A 43 1.48 10.57 15.89
CA THR A 43 1.34 11.29 17.18
C THR A 43 1.62 12.78 17.07
N SER A 44 2.31 13.19 16.00
CA SER A 44 2.82 14.55 15.82
C SER A 44 1.72 15.58 15.63
N ASP A 45 1.93 16.78 16.18
CA ASP A 45 1.17 18.00 15.88
C ASP A 45 1.64 18.70 14.59
N SER A 46 2.79 18.28 14.06
CA SER A 46 3.34 18.86 12.84
C SER A 46 2.56 18.42 11.61
N LEU A 47 1.93 19.37 10.94
CA LEU A 47 1.20 19.12 9.68
C LEU A 47 2.08 18.42 8.63
N GLN A 48 3.38 18.79 8.53
CA GLN A 48 4.30 18.15 7.60
C GLN A 48 4.57 16.69 7.96
N THR A 49 4.70 16.37 9.25
CA THR A 49 4.91 15.00 9.73
C THR A 49 3.66 14.15 9.49
N GLN A 50 2.48 14.68 9.83
CA GLN A 50 1.21 14.02 9.54
C GLN A 50 1.03 13.77 8.04
N GLY A 51 1.31 14.78 7.21
CA GLY A 51 1.24 14.66 5.75
C GLY A 51 2.23 13.63 5.19
N MET A 52 3.46 13.60 5.71
CA MET A 52 4.45 12.60 5.29
C MET A 52 4.01 11.18 5.67
N ALA A 53 3.47 10.99 6.89
CA ALA A 53 2.95 9.71 7.32
C ALA A 53 1.86 9.21 6.35
N MET A 54 0.89 10.06 6.02
CA MET A 54 -0.20 9.70 5.09
C MET A 54 0.29 9.45 3.65
N ILE A 55 1.28 10.22 3.17
CA ILE A 55 1.88 10.01 1.84
C ILE A 55 2.58 8.65 1.77
N LEU A 56 3.38 8.31 2.80
CA LEU A 56 4.10 7.03 2.84
C LEU A 56 3.15 5.85 3.00
N ALA A 57 2.14 5.99 3.87
CA ALA A 57 1.09 5.00 4.03
C ALA A 57 0.37 4.73 2.70
N ASN A 58 -0.06 5.79 1.99
CA ASN A 58 -0.71 5.65 0.69
C ASN A 58 0.21 4.97 -0.34
N ALA A 59 1.49 5.31 -0.37
CA ALA A 59 2.45 4.69 -1.30
C ALA A 59 2.62 3.19 -1.03
N MET A 60 2.59 2.74 0.24
CA MET A 60 2.61 1.32 0.60
C MET A 60 1.31 0.63 0.21
N ARG A 61 0.15 1.28 0.43
CA ARG A 61 -1.15 0.77 0.01
C ARG A 61 -1.22 0.55 -1.51
N GLU A 62 -0.72 1.51 -2.30
CA GLU A 62 -0.64 1.39 -3.77
C GLU A 62 0.23 0.22 -4.22
N GLN A 63 1.13 -0.26 -3.37
CA GLN A 63 1.96 -1.46 -3.58
C GLN A 63 1.33 -2.74 -3.03
N GLY A 64 0.09 -2.67 -2.54
CA GLY A 64 -0.68 -3.83 -2.08
C GLY A 64 -0.64 -4.09 -0.58
N THR A 65 0.03 -3.25 0.22
CA THR A 65 0.06 -3.39 1.68
C THR A 65 -1.27 -2.93 2.30
N SER A 66 -1.88 -3.75 3.13
CA SER A 66 -3.02 -3.38 3.97
C SER A 66 -2.56 -2.48 5.11
N LEU A 67 -3.34 -1.43 5.42
CA LEU A 67 -2.93 -0.43 6.41
C LEU A 67 -3.81 -0.45 7.66
N ASP A 68 -3.16 -0.41 8.82
CA ASP A 68 -3.74 0.05 10.07
C ASP A 68 -3.07 1.36 10.49
N ILE A 69 -3.87 2.40 10.71
CA ILE A 69 -3.41 3.71 11.12
C ILE A 69 -3.94 3.99 12.52
N LEU A 70 -3.03 4.20 13.45
CA LEU A 70 -3.32 4.56 14.83
C LEU A 70 -2.98 6.03 15.04
N LEU A 71 -4.00 6.83 15.35
CA LEU A 71 -3.89 8.26 15.63
C LEU A 71 -3.85 8.46 17.14
N CYS A 72 -2.81 9.12 17.64
CA CYS A 72 -2.66 9.40 19.07
C CYS A 72 -2.25 10.85 19.29
N ASP A 73 -2.41 11.34 20.52
CA ASP A 73 -2.06 12.70 20.88
C ASP A 73 -2.65 13.73 19.90
N ALA A 74 -1.92 14.76 19.50
CA ALA A 74 -2.38 15.77 18.58
C ALA A 74 -2.87 15.23 17.22
N ALA A 75 -2.29 14.15 16.72
CA ALA A 75 -2.75 13.53 15.49
C ALA A 75 -4.12 12.84 15.63
N GLY A 76 -4.61 12.62 16.85
CA GLY A 76 -5.96 12.11 17.11
C GLY A 76 -7.07 12.99 16.49
N GLU A 77 -6.85 14.29 16.41
CA GLU A 77 -7.79 15.25 15.81
C GLU A 77 -8.08 14.97 14.32
N LEU A 78 -7.14 14.34 13.59
CA LEU A 78 -7.41 13.92 12.21
C LEU A 78 -8.59 12.96 12.10
N GLY A 79 -8.86 12.20 13.18
CA GLY A 79 -9.99 11.28 13.27
C GLY A 79 -11.32 11.94 13.67
N VAL A 80 -11.32 13.23 14.04
CA VAL A 80 -12.51 13.95 14.50
C VAL A 80 -13.27 14.52 13.32
N GLU A 81 -14.61 14.35 13.31
CA GLU A 81 -15.49 14.91 12.28
C GLU A 81 -15.44 16.44 12.28
N GLY A 82 -15.32 17.02 11.09
CA GLY A 82 -15.23 18.49 10.95
C GLY A 82 -13.86 19.09 11.23
N TYR A 83 -12.88 18.30 11.74
CA TYR A 83 -11.50 18.80 11.81
C TYR A 83 -10.93 19.01 10.41
N GLU A 84 -10.33 20.17 10.19
CA GLU A 84 -9.61 20.51 8.97
C GLU A 84 -8.29 21.19 9.30
N SER A 85 -7.22 20.69 8.66
CA SER A 85 -5.91 21.35 8.73
C SER A 85 -6.00 22.78 8.21
N GLU A 86 -5.37 23.73 8.90
CA GLU A 86 -5.40 25.15 8.57
C GLU A 86 -4.86 25.47 7.18
N THR A 87 -3.86 24.67 6.73
CA THR A 87 -3.19 24.89 5.45
C THR A 87 -3.03 23.59 4.69
N GLU A 88 -2.88 23.71 3.39
CA GLU A 88 -2.55 22.59 2.51
C GLU A 88 -1.03 22.44 2.35
N LEU A 89 -0.56 21.21 2.25
CA LEU A 89 0.85 20.90 1.99
C LEU A 89 1.17 20.96 0.50
N GLY A 90 2.10 21.86 0.12
CA GLY A 90 2.63 21.93 -1.24
C GLY A 90 3.49 20.70 -1.60
N PRO A 91 3.71 20.45 -2.91
CA PRO A 91 3.18 21.20 -4.06
C PRO A 91 1.79 20.77 -4.54
N ARG A 92 1.16 19.74 -3.94
CA ARG A 92 -0.08 19.13 -4.42
C ARG A 92 -1.34 19.59 -3.69
N GLY A 93 -1.22 20.47 -2.70
CA GLY A 93 -2.38 20.89 -1.89
C GLY A 93 -2.94 19.75 -1.04
N ILE A 94 -2.06 18.99 -0.38
CA ILE A 94 -2.47 17.81 0.40
C ILE A 94 -2.86 18.24 1.81
N LYS A 95 -4.00 17.75 2.28
CA LYS A 95 -4.41 17.75 3.68
C LYS A 95 -4.29 16.32 4.23
N PRO A 96 -3.64 16.09 5.39
CA PRO A 96 -3.47 14.75 5.96
C PRO A 96 -4.77 13.99 6.15
N GLU A 97 -5.80 14.67 6.68
CA GLU A 97 -7.14 14.09 6.87
C GLU A 97 -7.81 13.71 5.55
N GLY A 98 -7.59 14.46 4.48
CA GLY A 98 -8.12 14.12 3.16
C GLY A 98 -7.49 12.86 2.57
N LEU A 99 -6.16 12.70 2.71
CA LEU A 99 -5.48 11.46 2.32
C LEU A 99 -5.92 10.27 3.17
N MET A 100 -6.07 10.47 4.48
CA MET A 100 -6.55 9.45 5.40
C MET A 100 -7.94 8.95 4.98
N GLN A 101 -8.89 9.86 4.76
CA GLN A 101 -10.25 9.51 4.34
C GLN A 101 -10.28 8.78 3.00
N MET A 102 -9.43 9.19 2.05
CA MET A 102 -9.29 8.47 0.77
C MET A 102 -8.83 7.04 1.00
N MET A 103 -7.79 6.82 1.83
CA MET A 103 -7.30 5.48 2.15
C MET A 103 -8.34 4.63 2.89
N MET A 104 -9.15 5.23 3.79
CA MET A 104 -10.27 4.56 4.45
C MET A 104 -11.30 4.06 3.43
N GLY A 105 -11.65 4.90 2.44
CA GLY A 105 -12.53 4.50 1.33
C GLY A 105 -12.00 3.33 0.49
N GLU A 106 -10.72 3.06 0.58
CA GLU A 106 -10.01 1.98 -0.12
C GLU A 106 -9.58 0.83 0.81
N GLY A 107 -10.12 0.82 2.05
CA GLY A 107 -10.01 -0.30 2.98
C GLY A 107 -8.95 -0.16 4.07
N ALA A 108 -8.29 1.00 4.23
CA ALA A 108 -7.43 1.23 5.38
C ALA A 108 -8.25 1.30 6.68
N SER A 109 -7.76 0.65 7.74
CA SER A 109 -8.33 0.75 9.07
C SER A 109 -7.72 1.95 9.80
N VAL A 110 -8.56 2.85 10.31
CA VAL A 110 -8.12 4.01 11.08
C VAL A 110 -8.78 4.01 12.44
N ASN A 111 -7.98 4.18 13.48
CA ASN A 111 -8.47 4.23 14.84
C ASN A 111 -7.74 5.34 15.63
N VAL A 112 -8.43 5.99 16.54
CA VAL A 112 -7.77 6.78 17.58
C VAL A 112 -7.31 5.87 18.72
N CYS A 113 -6.23 6.24 19.40
CA CYS A 113 -5.76 5.45 20.53
C CYS A 113 -6.74 5.54 21.72
N ALA A 114 -6.82 4.46 22.50
CA ALA A 114 -7.79 4.31 23.60
C ALA A 114 -7.76 5.44 24.63
N ILE A 115 -6.63 6.14 24.75
CA ILE A 115 -6.48 7.24 25.69
C ILE A 115 -6.78 8.61 25.08
N PHE A 116 -7.08 8.72 23.79
CA PHE A 116 -7.37 10.00 23.12
C PHE A 116 -8.65 10.62 23.68
N LEU A 117 -9.78 9.93 23.49
CA LEU A 117 -11.09 10.47 23.92
C LEU A 117 -11.15 10.81 25.42
N PRO A 118 -10.69 9.96 26.36
CA PRO A 118 -10.74 10.29 27.79
C PRO A 118 -9.90 11.51 28.20
N ASN A 119 -8.97 11.96 27.35
CA ASN A 119 -8.08 13.08 27.64
C ASN A 119 -8.34 14.30 26.74
N THR A 120 -9.42 14.30 25.98
CA THR A 120 -9.87 15.41 25.12
C THR A 120 -11.31 15.79 25.46
N GLU A 121 -11.87 16.74 24.76
CA GLU A 121 -13.29 17.13 24.86
C GLU A 121 -14.20 16.32 23.93
N TYR A 122 -13.61 15.40 23.13
CA TYR A 122 -14.32 14.59 22.15
C TYR A 122 -14.83 13.28 22.75
N ASP A 123 -15.90 12.74 22.16
CA ASP A 123 -16.39 11.40 22.42
C ASP A 123 -16.46 10.55 21.12
N GLU A 124 -16.98 9.33 21.20
CA GLU A 124 -17.05 8.45 20.03
C GLU A 124 -17.98 8.97 18.93
N GLU A 125 -18.97 9.81 19.28
CA GLU A 125 -19.93 10.39 18.33
C GLU A 125 -19.29 11.51 17.50
N ASP A 126 -18.18 12.09 18.01
CA ASP A 126 -17.40 13.12 17.31
C ASP A 126 -16.41 12.54 16.31
N LEU A 127 -16.21 11.22 16.29
CA LEU A 127 -15.30 10.61 15.33
C LEU A 127 -15.90 10.56 13.93
N ARG A 128 -15.05 10.69 12.93
CA ARG A 128 -15.43 10.50 11.52
C ARG A 128 -16.03 9.11 11.31
N GLU A 129 -16.96 8.99 10.38
CA GLU A 129 -17.51 7.70 9.99
C GLU A 129 -16.39 6.73 9.59
N GLY A 130 -16.38 5.55 10.20
CA GLY A 130 -15.37 4.50 9.97
C GLY A 130 -14.09 4.63 10.80
N VAL A 131 -13.90 5.70 11.56
CA VAL A 131 -12.82 5.79 12.56
C VAL A 131 -13.30 5.16 13.87
N GLY A 132 -12.51 4.23 14.38
CA GLY A 132 -12.80 3.54 15.65
C GLY A 132 -11.88 3.96 16.79
N VAL A 133 -12.02 3.28 17.91
CA VAL A 133 -11.15 3.42 19.09
C VAL A 133 -10.31 2.13 19.23
N ALA A 134 -9.01 2.26 19.20
CA ALA A 134 -8.11 1.09 19.25
C ALA A 134 -8.02 0.53 20.67
N ALA A 135 -8.28 -0.75 20.83
CA ALA A 135 -7.93 -1.45 22.06
C ALA A 135 -6.43 -1.75 22.13
N PRO A 136 -5.76 -1.57 23.30
CA PRO A 136 -4.31 -1.79 23.42
C PRO A 136 -3.84 -3.19 23.06
N GLY A 137 -4.64 -4.23 23.35
CA GLY A 137 -4.29 -5.62 23.08
C GLY A 137 -4.01 -5.89 21.59
N PRO A 138 -4.97 -5.67 20.69
CA PRO A 138 -4.79 -5.85 19.25
C PRO A 138 -3.62 -5.03 18.67
N ILE A 139 -3.42 -3.80 19.13
CA ILE A 139 -2.27 -2.98 18.69
C ILE A 139 -0.96 -3.64 19.13
N ALA A 140 -0.87 -4.09 20.39
CA ALA A 140 0.32 -4.76 20.88
C ALA A 140 0.60 -6.10 20.17
N GLU A 141 -0.43 -6.81 19.73
CA GLU A 141 -0.29 -8.01 18.90
C GLU A 141 0.32 -7.67 17.56
N MET A 142 -0.18 -6.64 16.86
CA MET A 142 0.40 -6.17 15.59
C MET A 142 1.86 -5.73 15.77
N MET A 143 2.18 -4.97 16.81
CA MET A 143 3.55 -4.51 17.08
C MET A 143 4.53 -5.65 17.37
N ARG A 144 4.06 -6.81 17.79
CA ARG A 144 4.89 -7.99 18.07
C ARG A 144 4.99 -8.95 16.90
N ASP A 145 4.16 -8.80 15.89
CA ASP A 145 4.20 -9.64 14.69
C ASP A 145 5.38 -9.21 13.80
N PRO A 146 6.38 -10.08 13.57
CA PRO A 146 7.53 -9.75 12.73
C PRO A 146 7.17 -9.49 11.25
N ASN A 147 5.97 -9.88 10.83
CA ASN A 147 5.47 -9.67 9.47
C ASN A 147 4.71 -8.35 9.32
N ILE A 148 4.46 -7.63 10.42
CA ILE A 148 3.77 -6.33 10.40
C ILE A 148 4.75 -5.24 10.81
N PRO A 149 5.43 -4.58 9.86
CA PRO A 149 6.27 -3.44 10.18
C PRO A 149 5.46 -2.32 10.82
N THR A 150 6.03 -1.73 11.87
CA THR A 150 5.42 -0.60 12.58
C THR A 150 6.25 0.65 12.32
N PHE A 151 5.58 1.70 11.84
CA PHE A 151 6.16 3.02 11.60
C PHE A 151 5.55 4.03 12.54
N SER A 152 6.37 4.94 13.10
CA SER A 152 5.88 6.00 14.00
C SER A 152 6.33 7.38 13.54
N PHE A 153 5.45 8.37 13.66
CA PHE A 153 5.59 9.74 13.18
C PHE A 153 5.12 10.77 14.22
#